data_745ab15fb6f529e1915607189d733749
#
_entry.id   745ab15fb6f529e1915607189d733749
#
_cell.length_a   1.000
_cell.length_b   1.000
_cell.length_c   1.000
_cell.angle_alpha   90.00
_cell.angle_beta   90.00
_cell.angle_gamma   90.00
#
_symmetry.space_group_name_H-M   'P 1'
#
loop_
_entity.id
_entity.type
_entity.pdbx_description
1 polymer ?
#
loop_
_entity_poly.entity_id
_entity_poly.type
_entity_poly.pdbx_seq_one_letter_code
_entity_poly.pdbx_strand_id
1 'polypeptide(L)'
;MPILGIIASGISGHLYAPTGDYYSIASTTVGSGGTSTITFSSIPSTYTHLQLRFFIQETRGDYGIAGANMTFNSDTGTNYSYHQINGDGSSVGVGSGTSQNSMRICDGDF
;
A
#
# COMPACT_ATOMS: atom_id res chain seq x y z
N MET A 1 5.58 9.20 -41.67
CA MET A 1 6.67 8.67 -40.83
C MET A 1 6.24 8.64 -39.36
N PRO A 2 5.62 7.57 -38.91
CA PRO A 2 5.11 7.50 -37.52
C PRO A 2 6.21 7.54 -36.46
N ILE A 3 7.41 7.03 -36.77
CA ILE A 3 8.54 6.96 -35.84
C ILE A 3 9.04 8.35 -35.43
N LEU A 4 9.05 9.31 -36.34
CA LEU A 4 9.52 10.67 -36.07
C LEU A 4 8.58 11.40 -35.10
N GLY A 5 7.28 11.17 -35.23
CA GLY A 5 6.29 11.73 -34.32
C GLY A 5 6.42 11.20 -32.88
N ILE A 6 6.71 9.91 -32.72
CA ILE A 6 6.91 9.29 -31.41
C ILE A 6 8.15 9.86 -30.72
N ILE A 7 9.26 10.02 -31.47
CA ILE A 7 10.50 10.56 -30.92
C ILE A 7 10.31 12.05 -30.55
N ALA A 8 9.67 12.83 -31.40
CA ALA A 8 9.39 14.23 -31.12
C ALA A 8 8.49 14.42 -29.89
N SER A 9 7.48 13.58 -29.75
CA SER A 9 6.61 13.59 -28.57
C SER A 9 7.36 13.20 -27.29
N GLY A 10 8.27 12.22 -27.37
CA GLY A 10 9.12 11.84 -26.26
C GLY A 10 10.07 12.97 -25.84
N ILE A 11 10.69 13.65 -26.80
CA ILE A 11 11.58 14.80 -26.55
C ILE A 11 10.82 16.00 -26.02
N SER A 12 9.62 16.25 -26.50
CA SER A 12 8.78 17.38 -26.02
C SER A 12 8.08 17.10 -24.68
N GLY A 13 8.25 15.91 -24.13
CA GLY A 13 7.61 15.52 -22.88
C GLY A 13 6.10 15.22 -22.98
N HIS A 14 5.51 15.30 -24.16
CA HIS A 14 4.07 15.08 -24.36
C HIS A 14 3.62 13.63 -24.13
N LEU A 15 4.51 12.66 -24.39
CA LEU A 15 4.24 11.25 -24.12
C LEU A 15 4.90 10.75 -22.82
N TYR A 16 5.84 11.53 -22.28
CA TYR A 16 6.64 11.16 -21.13
C TYR A 16 6.57 12.20 -20.00
N ALA A 17 5.49 12.95 -19.93
CA ALA A 17 5.15 13.45 -18.63
C ALA A 17 4.52 12.26 -17.88
N PRO A 18 5.12 11.71 -16.84
CA PRO A 18 4.37 10.93 -15.89
C PRO A 18 3.41 11.90 -15.20
N THR A 19 2.33 12.23 -15.90
CA THR A 19 1.17 12.92 -15.32
C THR A 19 0.37 11.93 -14.47
N GLY A 20 1.03 10.88 -13.97
CA GLY A 20 0.47 10.04 -12.95
C GLY A 20 0.65 10.76 -11.61
N ASP A 21 -0.45 11.02 -10.92
CA ASP A 21 -0.44 11.55 -9.55
C ASP A 21 0.32 10.63 -8.56
N TYR A 22 0.73 9.45 -9.02
CA TYR A 22 1.43 8.43 -8.23
C TYR A 22 2.68 7.93 -8.94
N TYR A 23 3.78 7.90 -8.20
CA TYR A 23 5.04 7.33 -8.63
C TYR A 23 5.33 6.07 -7.83
N SER A 24 5.64 4.95 -8.52
CA SER A 24 5.99 3.69 -7.85
C SER A 24 7.38 3.80 -7.25
N ILE A 25 7.46 3.79 -5.93
CA ILE A 25 8.72 3.88 -5.17
C ILE A 25 9.34 2.50 -4.99
N ALA A 26 8.54 1.52 -4.61
CA ALA A 26 8.98 0.15 -4.38
C ALA A 26 7.84 -0.84 -4.53
N SER A 27 8.17 -2.08 -4.88
CA SER A 27 7.24 -3.20 -4.91
C SER A 27 7.92 -4.46 -4.37
N THR A 28 7.14 -5.33 -3.75
CA THR A 28 7.60 -6.62 -3.25
C THR A 28 6.59 -7.69 -3.59
N THR A 29 7.07 -8.82 -4.08
CA THR A 29 6.28 -10.04 -4.28
C THR A 29 6.74 -11.09 -3.29
N VAL A 30 5.83 -11.62 -2.53
CA VAL A 30 6.09 -12.69 -1.57
C VAL A 30 6.02 -14.03 -2.30
N GLY A 31 7.04 -14.85 -2.15
CA GLY A 31 7.07 -16.21 -2.71
C GLY A 31 6.10 -17.17 -2.00
N SER A 32 6.01 -18.41 -2.52
CA SER A 32 5.10 -19.44 -2.03
C SER A 32 5.29 -19.84 -0.56
N GLY A 33 6.44 -19.55 0.02
CA GLY A 33 6.71 -19.80 1.45
C GLY A 33 6.10 -18.77 2.40
N GLY A 34 5.53 -17.69 1.85
CA GLY A 34 4.97 -16.61 2.67
C GLY A 34 6.04 -15.77 3.39
N THR A 35 5.61 -14.77 4.09
CA THR A 35 6.43 -13.97 5.02
C THR A 35 5.54 -13.35 6.08
N SER A 36 6.07 -13.18 7.28
CA SER A 36 5.36 -12.49 8.36
C SER A 36 5.55 -10.97 8.33
N THR A 37 6.55 -10.50 7.59
CA THR A 37 6.89 -9.06 7.57
C THR A 37 7.41 -8.66 6.20
N ILE A 38 6.97 -7.51 5.73
CA ILE A 38 7.50 -6.84 4.55
C ILE A 38 8.02 -5.48 5.00
N THR A 39 9.24 -5.15 4.59
CA THR A 39 9.86 -3.86 4.91
C THR A 39 10.18 -3.11 3.63
N PHE A 40 9.71 -1.88 3.54
CA PHE A 40 10.13 -0.92 2.54
C PHE A 40 11.10 0.06 3.21
N SER A 41 12.34 0.11 2.75
CA SER A 41 13.37 0.98 3.28
C SER A 41 13.79 2.03 2.26
N SER A 42 14.48 3.06 2.75
CA SER A 42 15.04 4.13 1.91
C SER A 42 13.99 4.89 1.08
N ILE A 43 12.80 5.08 1.64
CA ILE A 43 11.77 5.92 1.02
C ILE A 43 12.25 7.37 1.05
N PRO A 44 12.36 8.05 -0.10
CA PRO A 44 12.79 9.44 -0.14
C PRO A 44 11.81 10.37 0.60
N SER A 45 12.36 11.33 1.34
CA SER A 45 11.56 12.34 2.08
C SER A 45 10.94 13.42 1.18
N THR A 46 11.13 13.33 -0.12
CA THR A 46 10.61 14.28 -1.11
C THR A 46 9.13 14.11 -1.41
N TYR A 47 8.54 13.00 -1.02
CA TYR A 47 7.13 12.72 -1.24
C TYR A 47 6.27 13.30 -0.12
N THR A 48 5.20 14.00 -0.49
CA THR A 48 4.24 14.59 0.45
C THR A 48 3.26 13.55 0.99
N HIS A 49 2.87 12.58 0.15
CA HIS A 49 1.91 11.54 0.49
C HIS A 49 2.43 10.18 0.00
N LEU A 50 2.09 9.14 0.74
CA LEU A 50 2.38 7.76 0.38
C LEU A 50 1.08 6.99 0.22
N GLN A 51 1.02 6.14 -0.81
CA GLN A 51 -0.06 5.20 -1.01
C GLN A 51 0.51 3.78 -1.00
N LEU A 52 -0.06 2.92 -0.17
CA LEU A 52 0.22 1.49 -0.18
C LEU A 52 -0.93 0.77 -0.91
N ARG A 53 -0.58 -0.05 -1.90
CA ARG A 53 -1.51 -0.98 -2.57
C ARG A 53 -1.00 -2.38 -2.37
N PHE A 54 -1.85 -3.29 -1.96
CA PHE A 54 -1.46 -4.67 -1.72
C PHE A 54 -2.59 -5.64 -2.02
N PHE A 55 -2.18 -6.86 -2.37
CA PHE A 55 -3.01 -8.05 -2.40
C PHE A 55 -2.33 -9.04 -1.48
N ILE A 56 -3.01 -9.45 -0.42
CA ILE A 56 -2.48 -10.40 0.55
C ILE A 56 -3.46 -11.54 0.72
N GLN A 57 -2.92 -12.72 0.96
CA GLN A 57 -3.65 -13.90 1.36
C GLN A 57 -2.97 -14.48 2.59
N GLU A 58 -3.75 -14.83 3.57
CA GLU A 58 -3.26 -15.49 4.77
C GLU A 58 -3.26 -16.99 4.58
N THR A 59 -2.29 -17.67 5.21
CA THR A 59 -2.15 -19.13 5.17
C THR A 59 -2.84 -19.83 6.35
N ARG A 60 -3.50 -19.10 7.24
CA ARG A 60 -4.32 -19.71 8.29
C ARG A 60 -5.51 -20.44 7.69
N GLY A 61 -5.81 -21.61 8.26
CA GLY A 61 -7.00 -22.38 7.89
C GLY A 61 -8.31 -21.88 8.49
N ASP A 62 -8.28 -20.85 9.32
CA ASP A 62 -9.44 -20.25 9.96
C ASP A 62 -9.98 -19.10 9.11
N TYR A 63 -11.31 -18.98 9.06
CA TYR A 63 -11.95 -17.82 8.46
C TYR A 63 -11.64 -16.58 9.33
N GLY A 64 -10.90 -15.67 8.77
CA GLY A 64 -10.52 -14.43 9.42
C GLY A 64 -9.05 -14.12 9.13
N ILE A 65 -8.81 -13.04 8.40
CA ILE A 65 -7.46 -12.51 8.25
C ILE A 65 -7.07 -11.96 9.62
N ALA A 66 -6.03 -12.47 10.25
CA ALA A 66 -5.43 -11.80 11.39
C ALA A 66 -4.83 -10.50 10.89
N GLY A 67 -5.54 -9.43 11.00
CA GLY A 67 -5.27 -8.13 10.40
C GLY A 67 -3.80 -7.80 10.16
N ALA A 68 -3.49 -7.14 9.06
CA ALA A 68 -2.16 -6.63 8.82
C ALA A 68 -1.99 -5.25 9.47
N ASN A 69 -0.85 -5.05 10.09
CA ASN A 69 -0.49 -3.81 10.76
C ASN A 69 0.74 -3.19 10.11
N MET A 70 0.83 -1.88 10.14
CA MET A 70 1.94 -1.11 9.61
C MET A 70 2.50 -0.17 10.67
N THR A 71 3.83 -0.05 10.69
CA THR A 71 4.55 0.94 11.49
C THR A 71 5.50 1.72 10.61
N PHE A 72 5.84 2.93 10.98
CA PHE A 72 6.82 3.77 10.31
C PHE A 72 8.06 3.92 11.17
N ASN A 73 9.24 3.80 10.55
CA ASN A 73 10.54 4.04 11.19
C ASN A 73 10.74 3.29 12.51
N SER A 74 10.18 2.07 12.62
CA SER A 74 10.19 1.26 13.83
C SER A 74 9.54 1.95 15.06
N ASP A 75 8.68 2.94 14.82
CA ASP A 75 7.92 3.58 15.89
C ASP A 75 6.83 2.62 16.37
N THR A 76 6.91 2.25 17.65
CA THR A 76 5.93 1.42 18.36
C THR A 76 5.22 2.21 19.48
N GLY A 77 5.40 3.52 19.50
CA GLY A 77 4.67 4.41 20.40
C GLY A 77 3.18 4.49 20.03
N THR A 78 2.36 4.97 20.93
CA THR A 78 0.90 5.10 20.72
C THR A 78 0.54 6.34 19.88
N ASN A 79 1.22 6.46 18.72
CA ASN A 79 1.15 7.64 17.85
C ASN A 79 0.25 7.44 16.62
N TYR A 80 -0.30 6.23 16.44
CA TYR A 80 -1.07 5.90 15.25
C TYR A 80 -2.57 6.05 15.48
N SER A 81 -3.25 6.45 14.42
CA SER A 81 -4.69 6.38 14.29
C SER A 81 -5.06 5.85 12.91
N TYR A 82 -6.20 5.18 12.81
CA TYR A 82 -6.69 4.69 11.54
C TYR A 82 -8.20 4.81 11.44
N HIS A 83 -8.68 4.90 10.20
CA HIS A 83 -10.06 4.67 9.82
C HIS A 83 -10.07 3.64 8.70
N GLN A 84 -10.98 2.70 8.77
CA GLN A 84 -11.13 1.67 7.74
C GLN A 84 -12.57 1.54 7.29
N ILE A 85 -12.73 1.13 6.05
CA ILE A 85 -13.98 0.65 5.47
C ILE A 85 -13.67 -0.73 4.91
N ASN A 86 -14.46 -1.71 5.27
CA ASN A 86 -14.32 -3.09 4.84
C ASN A 86 -15.65 -3.63 4.31
N GLY A 87 -15.57 -4.67 3.50
CA GLY A 87 -16.74 -5.34 2.95
C GLY A 87 -16.49 -6.84 2.81
N ASP A 88 -17.47 -7.65 3.22
CA ASP A 88 -17.44 -9.11 3.15
C ASP A 88 -18.22 -9.68 1.94
N GLY A 89 -18.68 -8.79 1.05
CA GLY A 89 -19.51 -9.15 -0.11
C GLY A 89 -21.01 -9.08 0.18
N SER A 90 -21.43 -9.02 1.42
CA SER A 90 -22.83 -8.87 1.84
C SER A 90 -23.11 -7.63 2.68
N SER A 91 -22.13 -7.18 3.42
CA SER A 91 -22.23 -6.00 4.29
C SER A 91 -20.99 -5.12 4.21
N VAL A 92 -21.15 -3.87 4.63
CA VAL A 92 -20.05 -2.92 4.78
C VAL A 92 -19.83 -2.63 6.25
N GLY A 93 -18.60 -2.82 6.71
CA GLY A 93 -18.16 -2.48 8.04
C GLY A 93 -17.30 -1.20 8.06
N VAL A 94 -17.27 -0.54 9.19
CA VAL A 94 -16.38 0.60 9.45
C VAL A 94 -15.69 0.41 10.79
N GLY A 95 -14.44 0.84 10.85
CA GLY A 95 -13.66 0.77 12.09
C GLY A 95 -12.73 1.96 12.23
N SER A 96 -12.36 2.26 13.46
CA SER A 96 -11.38 3.29 13.77
C SER A 96 -10.62 2.97 15.05
N GLY A 97 -9.42 3.49 15.16
CA GLY A 97 -8.63 3.42 16.38
C GLY A 97 -7.76 4.66 16.54
N THR A 98 -7.59 5.10 17.78
CA THR A 98 -6.70 6.19 18.16
C THR A 98 -5.72 5.70 19.21
N SER A 99 -4.58 6.38 19.35
CA SER A 99 -3.53 6.00 20.31
C SER A 99 -3.07 4.54 20.18
N GLN A 100 -2.91 4.09 18.95
CA GLN A 100 -2.45 2.74 18.63
C GLN A 100 -0.94 2.69 18.47
N ASN A 101 -0.32 1.55 18.77
CA ASN A 101 1.12 1.31 18.56
C ASN A 101 1.47 0.88 17.13
N SER A 102 0.48 0.71 16.29
CA SER A 102 0.59 0.41 14.87
C SER A 102 -0.68 0.86 14.15
N MET A 103 -0.58 1.10 12.86
CA MET A 103 -1.73 1.40 12.02
C MET A 103 -2.29 0.09 11.45
N ARG A 104 -3.56 -0.21 11.72
CA ARG A 104 -4.24 -1.34 11.09
C ARG A 104 -4.53 -1.01 9.62
N ILE A 105 -4.09 -1.85 8.69
CA ILE A 105 -4.25 -1.66 7.25
C ILE A 105 -5.22 -2.65 6.62
N CYS A 106 -5.51 -3.75 7.27
CA CYS A 106 -6.66 -4.60 6.98
C CYS A 106 -7.12 -5.30 8.25
N ASP A 107 -8.38 -5.64 8.29
CA ASP A 107 -9.01 -6.37 9.39
C ASP A 107 -9.38 -7.78 8.92
N GLY A 108 -9.35 -8.70 9.84
CA GLY A 108 -9.61 -10.10 9.54
C GLY A 108 -10.94 -10.63 10.05
N ASP A 109 -11.72 -9.79 10.68
CA ASP A 109 -13.03 -10.17 11.18
C ASP A 109 -14.10 -9.99 10.10
N PHE A 110 -14.19 -10.97 9.21
CA PHE A 110 -15.29 -11.11 8.25
C PHE A 110 -16.02 -12.43 8.46
#